data_3beb2307dc0105016ea63ef5f8b68a5f
#
_entry.id   3beb2307dc0105016ea63ef5f8b68a5f
#
_cell.length_a   1.000
_cell.length_b   1.000
_cell.length_c   1.000
_cell.angle_alpha   90.00
_cell.angle_beta   90.00
_cell.angle_gamma   90.00
#
_symmetry.space_group_name_H-M   'P 1'
#
loop_
_entity.id
_entity.type
_entity.pdbx_description
1 polymer ?
#
loop_
_entity_poly.entity_id
_entity_poly.type
_entity_poly.pdbx_seq_one_letter_code
_entity_poly.pdbx_strand_id
1 'polypeptide(L)'
;MCETHAGKAVQMLDLLLEFFGKDGAHWSRGRYDDGQGGRCLIGALDYLRRKHRISSDEAGYFLREAMPHRRFPLIYFNDHRCRSFAELRSVIVKARGLALHDAQIERAAVGVERWLLAELEREPATRAATADRLGATAPPVGHRNPRPTTSAVAGEAGTEHPVATATTFGRTLVSSAGSFP
;
A
#
# COMPACT_ATOMS: atom_id res chain seq x y z
N MET A 1 14.19 -10.96 -0.52
CA MET A 1 12.81 -10.53 -0.85
C MET A 1 12.39 -9.54 0.21
N CYS A 2 12.07 -8.28 -0.15
CA CYS A 2 11.53 -7.33 0.82
C CYS A 2 10.13 -7.79 1.20
N GLU A 3 9.95 -8.09 2.48
CA GLU A 3 8.65 -8.43 3.04
C GLU A 3 7.79 -7.16 3.07
N THR A 4 6.62 -7.19 2.45
CA THR A 4 5.70 -6.05 2.41
C THR A 4 5.10 -5.79 3.78
N HIS A 5 4.64 -4.56 4.06
CA HIS A 5 3.98 -4.23 5.32
C HIS A 5 2.75 -5.12 5.58
N ALA A 6 1.90 -5.26 4.58
CA ALA A 6 0.74 -6.14 4.66
C ALA A 6 1.14 -7.62 4.79
N GLY A 7 2.27 -8.04 4.19
CA GLY A 7 2.81 -9.39 4.37
C GLY A 7 3.18 -9.70 5.82
N LYS A 8 3.81 -8.76 6.54
CA LYS A 8 4.09 -8.88 7.98
C LYS A 8 2.82 -8.96 8.82
N ALA A 9 1.79 -8.18 8.44
CA ALA A 9 0.48 -8.27 9.10
C ALA A 9 -0.14 -9.66 8.95
N VAL A 10 -0.11 -10.25 7.76
CA VAL A 10 -0.59 -11.62 7.51
C VAL A 10 0.13 -12.61 8.42
N GLN A 11 1.46 -12.56 8.46
CA GLN A 11 2.27 -13.44 9.28
C GLN A 11 1.91 -13.31 10.77
N MET A 12 1.78 -12.09 11.29
CA MET A 12 1.39 -11.86 12.69
C MET A 12 -0.01 -12.38 12.98
N LEU A 13 -0.97 -12.21 12.07
CA LEU A 13 -2.35 -12.68 12.23
C LEU A 13 -2.43 -14.22 12.16
N ASP A 14 -1.59 -14.88 11.36
CA ASP A 14 -1.46 -16.34 11.34
C ASP A 14 -0.91 -16.87 12.67
N LEU A 15 0.16 -16.26 13.17
CA LEU A 15 0.70 -16.58 14.49
C LEU A 15 -0.31 -16.38 15.62
N LEU A 16 -1.16 -15.35 15.50
CA LEU A 16 -2.21 -15.07 16.49
C LEU A 16 -3.29 -16.15 16.49
N LEU A 17 -3.71 -16.62 15.30
CA LEU A 17 -4.66 -17.73 15.16
C LEU A 17 -4.08 -19.05 15.69
N GLU A 18 -2.80 -19.30 15.41
CA GLU A 18 -2.08 -20.46 15.92
C GLU A 18 -1.96 -20.42 17.44
N PHE A 19 -1.57 -19.27 18.03
CA PHE A 19 -1.41 -19.07 19.45
C PHE A 19 -2.72 -19.35 20.21
N PHE A 20 -3.83 -18.76 19.75
CA PHE A 20 -5.13 -18.98 20.42
C PHE A 20 -5.72 -20.38 20.18
N GLY A 21 -5.28 -21.06 19.13
CA GLY A 21 -5.81 -22.35 18.72
C GLY A 21 -7.24 -22.29 18.17
N LYS A 22 -7.83 -23.45 17.90
CA LYS A 22 -9.17 -23.52 17.31
C LYS A 22 -10.26 -23.09 18.30
N ASP A 23 -10.08 -23.43 19.56
CA ASP A 23 -11.10 -23.29 20.60
C ASP A 23 -10.83 -22.10 21.54
N GLY A 24 -9.74 -21.35 21.30
CA GLY A 24 -9.36 -20.22 22.14
C GLY A 24 -8.80 -20.61 23.50
N ALA A 25 -8.14 -21.77 23.59
CA ALA A 25 -7.60 -22.29 24.86
C ALA A 25 -6.64 -21.31 25.56
N HIS A 26 -5.95 -20.47 24.78
CA HIS A 26 -5.03 -19.45 25.27
C HIS A 26 -5.60 -18.03 25.21
N TRP A 27 -6.91 -17.89 25.04
CA TRP A 27 -7.56 -16.58 25.03
C TRP A 27 -8.12 -16.24 26.40
N SER A 28 -7.84 -15.04 26.88
CA SER A 28 -8.42 -14.49 28.12
C SER A 28 -9.10 -13.14 27.84
N ARG A 29 -10.05 -12.77 28.73
CA ARG A 29 -10.70 -11.47 28.74
C ARG A 29 -10.29 -10.70 29.98
N GLY A 30 -10.06 -9.39 29.83
CA GLY A 30 -9.77 -8.51 30.96
C GLY A 30 -8.42 -8.75 31.64
N ARG A 31 -7.58 -9.65 31.11
CA ARG A 31 -6.24 -9.94 31.64
C ARG A 31 -5.24 -9.99 30.51
N TYR A 32 -4.24 -9.14 30.61
CA TYR A 32 -3.13 -9.09 29.66
C TYR A 32 -2.40 -10.44 29.57
N ASP A 33 -2.16 -11.06 30.72
CA ASP A 33 -1.59 -12.39 30.93
C ASP A 33 -2.28 -12.98 32.17
N ASP A 34 -2.82 -14.20 32.08
CA ASP A 34 -3.50 -14.88 33.19
C ASP A 34 -2.55 -15.70 34.07
N GLY A 35 -1.28 -15.77 33.72
CA GLY A 35 -0.26 -16.57 34.41
C GLY A 35 -0.33 -18.08 34.11
N GLN A 36 -1.28 -18.53 33.31
CA GLN A 36 -1.47 -19.93 32.89
C GLN A 36 -1.25 -20.11 31.37
N GLY A 37 -0.74 -19.06 30.70
CA GLY A 37 -0.47 -19.05 29.28
C GLY A 37 -1.59 -18.44 28.43
N GLY A 38 -2.72 -18.09 29.03
CA GLY A 38 -3.80 -17.35 28.38
C GLY A 38 -3.52 -15.85 28.34
N ARG A 39 -3.90 -15.18 27.25
CA ARG A 39 -3.66 -13.75 27.03
C ARG A 39 -4.88 -13.10 26.35
N CYS A 40 -5.11 -11.82 26.67
CA CYS A 40 -6.02 -11.03 25.85
C CYS A 40 -5.41 -10.76 24.47
N LEU A 41 -6.19 -10.22 23.54
CA LEU A 41 -5.73 -9.90 22.18
C LEU A 41 -4.46 -9.06 22.16
N ILE A 42 -4.38 -8.01 23.01
CA ILE A 42 -3.19 -7.14 23.07
C ILE A 42 -2.01 -7.87 23.70
N GLY A 43 -2.23 -8.63 24.77
CA GLY A 43 -1.19 -9.43 25.42
C GLY A 43 -0.60 -10.48 24.49
N ALA A 44 -1.43 -11.12 23.66
CA ALA A 44 -0.99 -12.07 22.66
C ALA A 44 -0.16 -11.39 21.53
N LEU A 45 -0.62 -10.24 21.02
CA LEU A 45 0.13 -9.46 20.01
C LEU A 45 1.51 -9.06 20.54
N ASP A 46 1.59 -8.56 21.77
CA ASP A 46 2.86 -8.13 22.35
C ASP A 46 3.78 -9.33 22.65
N TYR A 47 3.23 -10.45 23.13
CA TYR A 47 3.98 -11.69 23.31
C TYR A 47 4.59 -12.19 21.99
N LEU A 48 3.78 -12.25 20.92
CA LEU A 48 4.21 -12.74 19.60
C LEU A 48 5.22 -11.78 18.98
N ARG A 49 5.02 -10.45 19.12
CA ARG A 49 5.97 -9.43 18.68
C ARG A 49 7.35 -9.66 19.29
N ARG A 50 7.43 -9.91 20.58
CA ARG A 50 8.71 -10.18 21.28
C ARG A 50 9.32 -11.52 20.86
N LYS A 51 8.49 -12.56 20.76
CA LYS A 51 8.93 -13.92 20.42
C LYS A 51 9.46 -14.04 19.00
N HIS A 52 8.77 -13.44 18.03
CA HIS A 52 9.07 -13.58 16.61
C HIS A 52 9.78 -12.36 16.01
N ARG A 53 9.93 -11.26 16.77
CA ARG A 53 10.53 -9.99 16.34
C ARG A 53 9.84 -9.37 15.11
N ILE A 54 8.54 -9.57 15.00
CA ILE A 54 7.67 -9.02 13.94
C ILE A 54 6.89 -7.87 14.57
N SER A 55 6.77 -6.71 13.85
CA SER A 55 5.91 -5.62 14.30
C SER A 55 4.45 -6.08 14.38
N SER A 56 3.76 -5.62 15.41
CA SER A 56 2.32 -5.87 15.60
C SER A 56 1.44 -4.70 15.12
N ASP A 57 2.05 -3.59 14.68
CA ASP A 57 1.34 -2.35 14.37
C ASP A 57 0.45 -2.53 13.13
N GLU A 58 1.00 -3.17 12.11
CA GLU A 58 0.28 -3.46 10.87
C GLU A 58 -0.88 -4.44 11.13
N ALA A 59 -0.66 -5.49 11.92
CA ALA A 59 -1.73 -6.41 12.31
C ALA A 59 -2.80 -5.69 13.15
N GLY A 60 -2.38 -4.79 14.05
CA GLY A 60 -3.28 -3.94 14.82
C GLY A 60 -4.14 -3.02 13.96
N TYR A 61 -3.60 -2.50 12.86
CA TYR A 61 -4.35 -1.74 11.87
C TYR A 61 -5.46 -2.59 11.24
N PHE A 62 -5.14 -3.76 10.68
CA PHE A 62 -6.12 -4.63 10.03
C PHE A 62 -7.15 -5.19 11.00
N LEU A 63 -6.78 -5.45 12.25
CA LEU A 63 -7.73 -5.85 13.29
C LEU A 63 -8.77 -4.76 13.54
N ARG A 64 -8.36 -3.49 13.64
CA ARG A 64 -9.29 -2.35 13.77
C ARG A 64 -10.22 -2.23 12.56
N GLU A 65 -9.67 -2.39 11.35
CA GLU A 65 -10.45 -2.36 10.11
C GLU A 65 -11.49 -3.50 10.03
N ALA A 66 -11.17 -4.65 10.60
CA ALA A 66 -12.04 -5.82 10.61
C ALA A 66 -13.16 -5.75 11.67
N MET A 67 -12.99 -4.95 12.74
CA MET A 67 -13.98 -4.83 13.80
C MET A 67 -15.32 -4.25 13.31
N PRO A 68 -16.46 -4.66 13.90
CA PRO A 68 -17.76 -4.07 13.60
C PRO A 68 -17.83 -2.56 13.87
N HIS A 69 -17.07 -2.09 14.84
CA HIS A 69 -17.01 -0.69 15.26
C HIS A 69 -15.55 -0.23 15.38
N ARG A 70 -15.03 0.38 14.35
CA ARG A 70 -13.63 0.88 14.25
C ARG A 70 -13.22 1.91 15.32
N ARG A 71 -14.21 2.54 15.97
CA ARG A 71 -14.00 3.58 16.99
C ARG A 71 -13.48 3.05 18.33
N PHE A 72 -13.66 1.77 18.59
CA PHE A 72 -13.22 1.19 19.85
C PHE A 72 -11.74 0.75 19.79
N PRO A 73 -10.98 0.98 20.87
CA PRO A 73 -9.67 0.35 21.02
C PRO A 73 -9.78 -1.18 21.00
N LEU A 74 -8.75 -1.86 20.49
CA LEU A 74 -8.71 -3.33 20.44
C LEU A 74 -8.88 -3.98 21.81
N ILE A 75 -8.30 -3.37 22.86
CA ILE A 75 -8.46 -3.85 24.23
C ILE A 75 -9.92 -3.78 24.69
N TYR A 76 -10.59 -2.66 24.40
CA TYR A 76 -12.02 -2.51 24.76
C TYR A 76 -12.90 -3.52 24.00
N PHE A 77 -12.60 -3.76 22.72
CA PHE A 77 -13.29 -4.78 21.95
C PHE A 77 -13.12 -6.16 22.59
N ASN A 78 -11.87 -6.57 22.87
CA ASN A 78 -11.61 -7.87 23.50
C ASN A 78 -12.32 -8.06 24.85
N ASP A 79 -12.30 -7.02 25.70
CA ASP A 79 -12.71 -7.15 27.08
C ASP A 79 -14.21 -6.91 27.31
N HIS A 80 -14.83 -6.04 26.52
CA HIS A 80 -16.19 -5.58 26.76
C HIS A 80 -17.18 -5.93 25.66
N ARG A 81 -16.73 -6.08 24.42
CA ARG A 81 -17.63 -6.30 23.27
C ARG A 81 -17.60 -7.72 22.76
N CYS A 82 -16.44 -8.35 22.75
CA CYS A 82 -16.28 -9.72 22.31
C CYS A 82 -16.86 -10.68 23.35
N ARG A 83 -17.94 -11.40 22.99
CA ARG A 83 -18.65 -12.29 23.91
C ARG A 83 -18.06 -13.70 23.95
N SER A 84 -17.43 -14.11 22.85
CA SER A 84 -16.89 -15.45 22.69
C SER A 84 -15.60 -15.42 21.87
N PHE A 85 -14.79 -16.46 22.00
CA PHE A 85 -13.62 -16.62 21.15
C PHE A 85 -13.98 -16.73 19.67
N ALA A 86 -15.14 -17.32 19.34
CA ALA A 86 -15.61 -17.41 17.96
C ALA A 86 -15.78 -16.02 17.30
N GLU A 87 -16.27 -15.04 18.05
CA GLU A 87 -16.36 -13.64 17.56
C GLU A 87 -14.99 -13.04 17.35
N LEU A 88 -14.05 -13.20 18.30
CA LEU A 88 -12.68 -12.72 18.15
C LEU A 88 -12.02 -13.37 16.95
N ARG A 89 -12.13 -14.69 16.83
CA ARG A 89 -11.57 -15.45 15.71
C ARG A 89 -12.10 -14.96 14.37
N SER A 90 -13.39 -14.65 14.28
CA SER A 90 -14.01 -14.09 13.08
C SER A 90 -13.37 -12.74 12.68
N VAL A 91 -13.09 -11.87 13.65
CA VAL A 91 -12.42 -10.59 13.42
C VAL A 91 -10.98 -10.82 12.95
N ILE A 92 -10.23 -11.75 13.56
CA ILE A 92 -8.85 -12.05 13.17
C ILE A 92 -8.81 -12.62 11.74
N VAL A 93 -9.71 -13.54 11.39
CA VAL A 93 -9.81 -14.12 10.04
C VAL A 93 -10.15 -13.04 9.00
N LYS A 94 -11.08 -12.14 9.32
CA LYS A 94 -11.41 -11.02 8.45
C LYS A 94 -10.24 -10.06 8.28
N ALA A 95 -9.54 -9.72 9.35
CA ALA A 95 -8.33 -8.89 9.32
C ALA A 95 -7.24 -9.51 8.42
N ARG A 96 -7.04 -10.82 8.55
CA ARG A 96 -6.13 -11.58 7.70
C ARG A 96 -6.51 -11.52 6.22
N GLY A 97 -7.79 -11.63 5.89
CA GLY A 97 -8.29 -11.49 4.52
C GLY A 97 -7.99 -10.11 3.93
N LEU A 98 -8.21 -9.04 4.70
CA LEU A 98 -7.87 -7.67 4.30
C LEU A 98 -6.37 -7.52 4.08
N ALA A 99 -5.54 -7.98 5.01
CA ALA A 99 -4.08 -7.92 4.88
C ALA A 99 -3.54 -8.71 3.68
N LEU A 100 -4.13 -9.88 3.39
CA LEU A 100 -3.77 -10.67 2.20
C LEU A 100 -4.07 -9.92 0.89
N HIS A 101 -5.23 -9.28 0.82
CA HIS A 101 -5.61 -8.47 -0.34
C HIS A 101 -4.63 -7.32 -0.55
N ASP A 102 -4.31 -6.56 0.50
CA ASP A 102 -3.37 -5.46 0.42
C ASP A 102 -1.94 -5.94 0.07
N ALA A 103 -1.51 -7.07 0.62
CA ALA A 103 -0.22 -7.69 0.26
C ALA A 103 -0.14 -8.12 -1.22
N GLN A 104 -1.25 -8.47 -1.84
CA GLN A 104 -1.32 -8.76 -3.28
C GLN A 104 -1.16 -7.47 -4.10
N ILE A 105 -1.83 -6.38 -3.69
CA ILE A 105 -1.72 -5.07 -4.32
C ILE A 105 -0.28 -4.54 -4.23
N GLU A 106 0.34 -4.59 -3.04
CA GLU A 106 1.72 -4.15 -2.83
C GLU A 106 2.70 -4.93 -3.74
N ARG A 107 2.54 -6.24 -3.84
CA ARG A 107 3.38 -7.07 -4.73
C ARG A 107 3.17 -6.74 -6.21
N ALA A 108 1.93 -6.50 -6.62
CA ALA A 108 1.62 -6.10 -7.99
C ALA A 108 2.24 -4.73 -8.32
N ALA A 109 2.15 -3.76 -7.40
CA ALA A 109 2.75 -2.44 -7.57
C ALA A 109 4.28 -2.50 -7.74
N VAL A 110 4.98 -3.30 -6.91
CA VAL A 110 6.43 -3.54 -7.05
C VAL A 110 6.76 -4.19 -8.39
N GLY A 111 5.91 -5.10 -8.88
CA GLY A 111 6.07 -5.72 -10.20
C GLY A 111 5.98 -4.71 -11.34
N VAL A 112 5.00 -3.81 -11.29
CA VAL A 112 4.82 -2.74 -12.28
C VAL A 112 5.98 -1.76 -12.25
N GLU A 113 6.42 -1.33 -11.07
CA GLU A 113 7.56 -0.43 -10.92
C GLU A 113 8.84 -1.03 -11.54
N ARG A 114 9.13 -2.28 -11.25
CA ARG A 114 10.28 -3.00 -11.83
C ARG A 114 10.19 -3.11 -13.34
N TRP A 115 9.00 -3.39 -13.86
CA TRP A 115 8.77 -3.45 -15.30
C TRP A 115 9.01 -2.09 -15.96
N LEU A 116 8.48 -1.00 -15.38
CA LEU A 116 8.68 0.36 -15.89
C LEU A 116 10.16 0.75 -15.91
N LEU A 117 10.90 0.46 -14.85
CA LEU A 117 12.34 0.73 -14.78
C LEU A 117 13.11 -0.04 -15.88
N ALA A 118 12.80 -1.33 -16.07
CA ALA A 118 13.41 -2.13 -17.11
C ALA A 118 13.09 -1.63 -18.53
N GLU A 119 11.89 -1.08 -18.76
CA GLU A 119 11.50 -0.51 -20.04
C GLU A 119 12.23 0.81 -20.32
N LEU A 120 12.37 1.68 -19.29
CA LEU A 120 13.14 2.91 -19.39
C LEU A 120 14.63 2.64 -19.72
N GLU A 121 15.19 1.57 -19.17
CA GLU A 121 16.58 1.17 -19.48
C GLU A 121 16.74 0.65 -20.92
N ARG A 122 15.71 0.07 -21.51
CA ARG A 122 15.71 -0.43 -22.89
C ARG A 122 15.64 0.67 -23.95
N GLU A 123 14.92 1.76 -23.69
CA GLU A 123 14.72 2.85 -24.66
C GLU A 123 16.03 3.45 -25.20
N PRO A 124 17.06 3.77 -24.38
CA PRO A 124 18.29 4.35 -24.91
C PRO A 124 19.06 3.38 -25.83
N ALA A 125 19.05 2.08 -25.51
CA ALA A 125 19.69 1.07 -26.34
C ALA A 125 19.02 0.91 -27.70
N THR A 126 17.71 1.00 -27.76
CA THR A 126 16.92 0.92 -28.99
C THR A 126 17.13 2.16 -29.85
N ARG A 127 17.21 3.35 -29.25
CA ARG A 127 17.50 4.61 -29.97
C ARG A 127 18.92 4.63 -30.53
N ALA A 128 19.91 4.14 -29.78
CA ALA A 128 21.29 4.05 -30.25
C ALA A 128 21.41 3.09 -31.45
N ALA A 129 20.79 1.92 -31.38
CA ALA A 129 20.79 0.95 -32.48
C ALA A 129 20.07 1.45 -33.74
N THR A 130 19.03 2.30 -33.60
CA THR A 130 18.34 2.92 -34.73
C THR A 130 19.17 4.05 -35.35
N ALA A 131 19.84 4.85 -34.53
CA ALA A 131 20.73 5.91 -34.99
C ALA A 131 21.92 5.34 -35.80
N ASP A 132 22.52 4.25 -35.37
CA ASP A 132 23.60 3.54 -36.05
C ASP A 132 23.15 3.02 -37.43
N ARG A 133 21.95 2.46 -37.53
CA ARG A 133 21.38 2.00 -38.82
C ARG A 133 21.09 3.15 -39.78
N LEU A 134 20.63 4.29 -39.28
CA LEU A 134 20.33 5.47 -40.10
C LEU A 134 21.64 6.21 -40.54
N GLY A 135 22.68 6.20 -39.69
CA GLY A 135 23.97 6.78 -40.00
C GLY A 135 24.75 6.03 -41.09
N ALA A 136 24.55 4.70 -41.19
CA ALA A 136 25.26 3.86 -42.15
C ALA A 136 24.71 3.97 -43.59
N THR A 137 23.56 4.64 -43.81
CA THR A 137 22.90 4.76 -45.13
C THR A 137 22.98 6.17 -45.74
N ALA A 138 23.72 7.11 -45.13
CA ALA A 138 23.88 8.43 -45.71
C ALA A 138 24.85 8.38 -46.90
N PRO A 139 24.41 8.63 -48.14
CA PRO A 139 25.31 8.73 -49.29
C PRO A 139 26.21 9.97 -49.09
N PRO A 140 27.45 9.97 -49.61
CA PRO A 140 28.34 11.11 -49.52
C PRO A 140 27.69 12.32 -50.19
N VAL A 141 27.34 13.31 -49.38
CA VAL A 141 26.79 14.59 -49.85
C VAL A 141 27.92 15.33 -50.52
N GLY A 142 27.85 15.33 -51.86
CA GLY A 142 28.71 16.15 -52.71
C GLY A 142 28.56 17.63 -52.33
N HIS A 143 29.67 18.27 -51.98
CA HIS A 143 29.77 19.70 -51.72
C HIS A 143 29.20 20.51 -52.90
N ARG A 144 27.93 20.89 -52.84
CA ARG A 144 27.39 21.99 -53.64
C ARG A 144 27.41 23.25 -52.79
N ASN A 145 28.24 24.17 -53.17
CA ASN A 145 28.35 25.53 -52.64
C ASN A 145 27.00 26.23 -52.67
N PRO A 146 26.42 26.71 -51.55
CA PRO A 146 25.21 27.50 -51.58
C PRO A 146 25.54 28.96 -51.88
N ARG A 147 24.93 29.47 -52.92
CA ARG A 147 24.78 30.88 -53.24
C ARG A 147 23.90 31.58 -52.21
N PRO A 148 24.23 32.75 -51.66
CA PRO A 148 23.44 33.45 -50.68
C PRO A 148 22.24 34.11 -51.33
N THR A 149 21.02 33.78 -50.91
CA THR A 149 19.85 34.61 -51.16
C THR A 149 19.30 35.11 -49.81
N THR A 150 19.46 36.38 -49.62
CA THR A 150 18.75 37.22 -48.67
C THR A 150 17.24 37.18 -49.00
N SER A 151 16.38 36.85 -48.02
CA SER A 151 15.02 37.39 -47.95
C SER A 151 14.51 37.38 -46.53
N ALA A 152 14.26 38.59 -46.04
CA ALA A 152 13.56 38.86 -44.80
C ALA A 152 12.05 38.70 -45.03
N VAL A 153 11.37 38.09 -44.08
CA VAL A 153 9.96 38.41 -43.82
C VAL A 153 9.69 38.15 -42.32
N ALA A 154 9.14 39.20 -41.72
CA ALA A 154 8.55 39.22 -40.37
C ALA A 154 7.16 38.54 -40.34
N GLY A 155 6.72 38.19 -39.18
CA GLY A 155 5.35 37.76 -38.86
C GLY A 155 5.35 36.91 -37.61
N GLU A 156 5.15 37.45 -36.50
CA GLU A 156 3.95 37.70 -35.65
C GLU A 156 3.12 36.47 -35.24
N ALA A 157 2.73 36.56 -33.97
CA ALA A 157 1.56 35.97 -33.29
C ALA A 157 1.72 34.53 -32.81
N GLY A 158 1.88 34.25 -31.50
CA GLY A 158 0.78 34.42 -30.54
C GLY A 158 -0.03 33.11 -30.49
N THR A 159 0.24 32.26 -29.50
CA THR A 159 -0.79 31.33 -29.04
C THR A 159 -0.61 31.01 -27.57
N GLU A 160 -1.66 31.31 -26.89
CA GLU A 160 -1.91 31.15 -25.46
C GLU A 160 -1.88 29.69 -25.01
N HIS A 161 -1.27 29.46 -23.84
CA HIS A 161 -1.39 28.19 -23.12
C HIS A 161 -2.68 28.16 -22.31
N PRO A 162 -3.49 27.11 -22.39
CA PRO A 162 -4.59 26.92 -21.44
C PRO A 162 -4.07 26.41 -20.10
N VAL A 163 -4.41 27.17 -19.07
CA VAL A 163 -4.24 26.87 -17.67
C VAL A 163 -5.13 25.66 -17.30
N ALA A 164 -4.51 24.57 -16.84
CA ALA A 164 -5.23 23.44 -16.28
C ALA A 164 -5.75 23.81 -14.89
N THR A 165 -7.05 23.87 -14.75
CA THR A 165 -7.80 24.10 -13.51
C THR A 165 -7.70 22.83 -12.63
N ALA A 166 -7.06 22.95 -11.48
CA ALA A 166 -7.06 21.93 -10.43
C ALA A 166 -8.44 21.89 -9.76
N THR A 167 -9.14 20.79 -9.87
CA THR A 167 -10.41 20.55 -9.18
C THR A 167 -10.14 20.18 -7.73
N THR A 168 -10.39 21.11 -6.83
CA THR A 168 -10.37 20.91 -5.39
C THR A 168 -11.61 20.11 -4.98
N PHE A 169 -11.44 18.88 -4.56
CA PHE A 169 -12.50 18.08 -3.92
C PHE A 169 -12.77 18.63 -2.51
N GLY A 170 -13.88 19.36 -2.39
CA GLY A 170 -14.42 19.85 -1.14
C GLY A 170 -14.88 18.71 -0.23
N ARG A 171 -14.23 18.56 0.91
CA ARG A 171 -14.61 17.63 1.98
C ARG A 171 -15.67 18.32 2.85
N THR A 172 -16.94 17.98 2.64
CA THR A 172 -18.05 18.44 3.46
C THR A 172 -18.00 17.74 4.82
N LEU A 173 -17.65 18.48 5.86
CA LEU A 173 -17.82 18.08 7.26
C LEU A 173 -19.29 18.26 7.64
N VAL A 174 -20.02 17.17 7.76
CA VAL A 174 -21.34 17.17 8.39
C VAL A 174 -21.14 17.01 9.90
N SER A 175 -21.29 18.13 10.61
CA SER A 175 -21.38 18.17 12.08
C SER A 175 -22.82 17.81 12.48
N SER A 176 -23.06 16.64 13.03
CA SER A 176 -24.33 16.31 13.70
C SER A 176 -24.12 16.34 15.20
N ALA A 177 -24.55 17.45 15.80
CA ALA A 177 -24.77 17.57 17.22
C ALA A 177 -26.01 16.71 17.59
N GLY A 178 -25.78 15.56 18.22
CA GLY A 178 -26.82 14.75 18.83
C GLY A 178 -26.82 14.96 20.33
N SER A 179 -27.81 15.71 20.83
CA SER A 179 -28.11 15.79 22.26
C SER A 179 -28.54 14.44 22.79
N PHE A 180 -27.96 14.02 23.90
CA PHE A 180 -28.46 12.90 24.72
C PHE A 180 -29.31 13.45 25.88
N PRO A 181 -30.41 12.79 26.21
CA PRO A 181 -31.06 12.93 27.52
C PRO A 181 -30.34 12.14 28.60
#